data_cfb0e6914f025eb790fecda24091397e
#
_entry.id   cfb0e6914f025eb790fecda24091397e
#
_cell.length_a   1.000
_cell.length_b   1.000
_cell.length_c   1.000
_cell.angle_alpha   90.00
_cell.angle_beta   90.00
_cell.angle_gamma   90.00
#
_symmetry.space_group_name_H-M   'P 1'
#
loop_
_entity.id
_entity.type
_entity.pdbx_description
1 polymer ?
#
loop_
_entity_poly.entity_id
_entity_poly.type
_entity_poly.pdbx_seq_one_letter_code
_entity_poly.pdbx_strand_id
1 'polypeptide(L)'
;MHKILVIDDDIDICHLLKKFLTKNNYEVTTAHNGQAGLKLLDEFQPDLVLTDFRLGDMDGSTVIQSIKSRMPYVPILVITGYSDLRVAVNVMKLGALDYITKPLLPQEILMTIQRAIVVSTFSAKQVAPTVEENAGEDENNASTTLSNKAEMPKTKRLPKIKEGYVIGKSLAAQTLFKQIDLVAPTNYSVIIYGESGSGKEAVARMIHDRSNRSNMPFVAMDCGAIPKELANSELFGHEKGSFTGAIGQKIGLFEMANGGTLFLDEVSNLSYDVQVTLLRVVQERKLKRVGSNKEINLDVRIIVASNERLSEAARNGKFREDLYHRFNEFSLEVPPLRSRQGDIMIFAEQFLSEVSVDLGRNMVGFEPEVEKIFQSYAWYGNVRELKNIIKRAALLSDGNLVQAKALPFEIVNHEKLAFGVPDFQEEKMPTLTVPQSNPTQPPVVINPIPTNNTQPVNLKAAAQDAEYDMIIQTLQKAKYNKSKAAELLGIDRKTLYNKLKKFDIE
;
A
#
# COMPACT_ATOMS: atom_id res chain seq x y z
N MET A 1 20.20 -21.05 22.71
CA MET A 1 20.55 -20.01 21.72
C MET A 1 19.98 -20.51 20.42
N HIS A 2 19.15 -19.71 19.71
CA HIS A 2 18.56 -20.18 18.46
C HIS A 2 19.56 -20.07 17.32
N LYS A 3 19.53 -21.07 16.43
CA LYS A 3 20.42 -21.19 15.28
C LYS A 3 19.78 -20.62 14.04
N ILE A 4 20.45 -19.70 13.37
CA ILE A 4 19.96 -19.04 12.16
C ILE A 4 20.93 -19.29 11.01
N LEU A 5 20.44 -19.85 9.91
CA LEU A 5 21.17 -19.96 8.66
C LEU A 5 20.81 -18.80 7.73
N VAL A 6 21.80 -18.06 7.27
CA VAL A 6 21.64 -16.96 6.31
C VAL A 6 22.20 -17.39 4.96
N ILE A 7 21.40 -17.27 3.90
CA ILE A 7 21.79 -17.62 2.52
C ILE A 7 21.59 -16.38 1.66
N ASP A 8 22.68 -15.73 1.23
CA ASP A 8 22.66 -14.53 0.38
C ASP A 8 23.93 -14.54 -0.45
N ASP A 9 23.87 -14.22 -1.73
CA ASP A 9 25.07 -14.17 -2.62
C ASP A 9 25.92 -12.92 -2.38
N ASP A 10 25.35 -11.90 -1.71
CA ASP A 10 26.08 -10.72 -1.25
C ASP A 10 26.82 -11.00 0.07
N ILE A 11 28.17 -11.03 -0.03
CA ILE A 11 29.06 -11.28 1.09
C ILE A 11 28.94 -10.21 2.18
N ASP A 12 28.71 -8.94 1.80
CA ASP A 12 28.60 -7.83 2.73
C ASP A 12 27.30 -7.93 3.55
N ILE A 13 26.20 -8.31 2.91
CA ILE A 13 24.92 -8.60 3.58
C ILE A 13 25.07 -9.76 4.55
N CYS A 14 25.71 -10.84 4.14
CA CYS A 14 26.00 -11.99 5.00
C CYS A 14 26.82 -11.59 6.23
N HIS A 15 27.87 -10.80 6.06
CA HIS A 15 28.69 -10.30 7.17
C HIS A 15 27.91 -9.36 8.11
N LEU A 16 27.14 -8.46 7.55
CA LEU A 16 26.29 -7.52 8.32
C LEU A 16 25.28 -8.28 9.18
N LEU A 17 24.53 -9.20 8.56
CA LEU A 17 23.50 -10.01 9.25
C LEU A 17 24.16 -10.90 10.32
N LYS A 18 25.26 -11.58 10.01
CA LYS A 18 25.99 -12.39 10.97
C LYS A 18 26.41 -11.59 12.19
N LYS A 19 27.07 -10.44 12.01
CA LYS A 19 27.52 -9.56 13.09
C LYS A 19 26.35 -9.02 13.93
N PHE A 20 25.28 -8.60 13.25
CA PHE A 20 24.10 -8.04 13.88
C PHE A 20 23.34 -9.08 14.72
N LEU A 21 23.06 -10.25 14.15
CA LEU A 21 22.31 -11.31 14.81
C LEU A 21 23.11 -11.97 15.95
N THR A 22 24.44 -12.14 15.77
CA THR A 22 25.29 -12.65 16.85
C THR A 22 25.32 -11.69 18.05
N LYS A 23 25.33 -10.37 17.81
CA LYS A 23 25.20 -9.36 18.86
C LYS A 23 23.86 -9.45 19.62
N ASN A 24 22.81 -9.98 18.99
CA ASN A 24 21.48 -10.18 19.56
C ASN A 24 21.24 -11.60 20.08
N ASN A 25 22.31 -12.33 20.44
CA ASN A 25 22.29 -13.67 21.06
C ASN A 25 21.74 -14.79 20.18
N TYR A 26 21.95 -14.71 18.87
CA TYR A 26 21.70 -15.82 17.94
C TYR A 26 23.01 -16.48 17.50
N GLU A 27 22.98 -17.81 17.28
CA GLU A 27 24.06 -18.54 16.65
C GLU A 27 23.85 -18.49 15.13
N VAL A 28 24.79 -17.90 14.37
CA VAL A 28 24.57 -17.60 12.95
C VAL A 28 25.64 -18.22 12.07
N THR A 29 25.19 -19.01 11.09
CA THR A 29 26.00 -19.53 9.99
C THR A 29 25.54 -18.92 8.66
N THR A 30 26.49 -18.61 7.79
CA THR A 30 26.24 -17.96 6.50
C THR A 30 26.65 -18.83 5.33
N ALA A 31 25.88 -18.82 4.26
CA ALA A 31 26.17 -19.44 2.98
C ALA A 31 26.06 -18.39 1.85
N HIS A 32 26.96 -18.43 0.88
CA HIS A 32 27.04 -17.43 -0.20
C HIS A 32 26.40 -17.92 -1.51
N ASN A 33 25.76 -19.07 -1.50
CA ASN A 33 24.95 -19.59 -2.61
C ASN A 33 23.97 -20.64 -2.10
N GLY A 34 22.97 -20.98 -2.93
CA GLY A 34 21.92 -21.90 -2.55
C GLY A 34 22.42 -23.32 -2.28
N GLN A 35 23.37 -23.84 -3.10
CA GLN A 35 23.92 -25.17 -2.89
C GLN A 35 24.68 -25.31 -1.57
N ALA A 36 25.48 -24.31 -1.21
CA ALA A 36 26.18 -24.27 0.08
C ALA A 36 25.18 -24.19 1.24
N GLY A 37 24.13 -23.37 1.11
CA GLY A 37 23.06 -23.27 2.08
C GLY A 37 22.34 -24.59 2.32
N LEU A 38 22.01 -25.31 1.26
CA LEU A 38 21.37 -26.63 1.36
C LEU A 38 22.26 -27.72 1.96
N LYS A 39 23.59 -27.64 1.84
CA LYS A 39 24.54 -28.54 2.52
C LYS A 39 24.62 -28.23 4.02
N LEU A 40 24.69 -26.95 4.36
CA LEU A 40 24.77 -26.51 5.76
C LEU A 40 23.49 -26.77 6.56
N LEU A 41 22.34 -26.96 5.91
CA LEU A 41 21.09 -27.36 6.57
C LEU A 41 21.24 -28.63 7.41
N ASP A 42 21.84 -29.67 6.83
CA ASP A 42 21.96 -31.00 7.46
C ASP A 42 23.01 -30.97 8.59
N GLU A 43 24.08 -30.15 8.42
CA GLU A 43 25.17 -30.06 9.40
C GLU A 43 24.83 -29.13 10.57
N PHE A 44 24.20 -27.99 10.28
CA PHE A 44 23.98 -26.91 11.26
C PHE A 44 22.65 -27.07 12.01
N GLN A 45 21.64 -27.71 11.40
CA GLN A 45 20.28 -27.89 11.97
C GLN A 45 19.70 -26.56 12.47
N PRO A 46 19.40 -25.60 11.58
CA PRO A 46 18.94 -24.27 11.97
C PRO A 46 17.51 -24.30 12.50
N ASP A 47 17.21 -23.43 13.50
CA ASP A 47 15.87 -23.15 13.99
C ASP A 47 15.11 -22.19 13.05
N LEU A 48 15.83 -21.46 12.20
CA LEU A 48 15.28 -20.51 11.22
C LEU A 48 16.25 -20.31 10.05
N VAL A 49 15.70 -20.17 8.85
CA VAL A 49 16.47 -19.82 7.63
C VAL A 49 16.07 -18.46 7.12
N LEU A 50 17.08 -17.60 6.91
CA LEU A 50 16.96 -16.35 6.14
C LEU A 50 17.58 -16.60 4.76
N THR A 51 16.83 -16.40 3.67
CA THR A 51 17.37 -16.61 2.31
C THR A 51 17.04 -15.42 1.41
N ASP A 52 18.01 -14.97 0.62
CA ASP A 52 17.67 -14.09 -0.51
C ASP A 52 16.87 -14.89 -1.54
N PHE A 53 15.99 -14.19 -2.22
CA PHE A 53 15.21 -14.76 -3.32
C PHE A 53 16.03 -14.94 -4.58
N ARG A 54 17.01 -14.06 -4.85
CA ARG A 54 17.90 -14.10 -6.01
C ARG A 54 19.27 -14.55 -5.60
N LEU A 55 19.54 -15.84 -5.74
CA LEU A 55 20.86 -16.42 -5.53
C LEU A 55 21.49 -16.69 -6.90
N GLY A 56 22.77 -16.41 -7.03
CA GLY A 56 23.48 -16.49 -8.31
C GLY A 56 23.53 -17.88 -8.94
N ASP A 57 23.31 -18.97 -8.15
CA ASP A 57 23.41 -20.37 -8.58
C ASP A 57 22.04 -21.05 -8.76
N MET A 58 20.99 -20.60 -8.05
CA MET A 58 19.65 -21.15 -8.16
C MET A 58 18.58 -20.15 -7.76
N ASP A 59 17.34 -20.40 -8.21
CA ASP A 59 16.17 -19.58 -7.84
C ASP A 59 15.76 -19.85 -6.38
N GLY A 60 15.46 -18.79 -5.64
CA GLY A 60 14.99 -18.86 -4.27
C GLY A 60 13.76 -19.75 -4.08
N SER A 61 12.89 -19.87 -5.07
CA SER A 61 11.76 -20.82 -5.05
C SER A 61 12.22 -22.27 -4.93
N THR A 62 13.29 -22.66 -5.62
CA THR A 62 13.90 -24.01 -5.55
C THR A 62 14.54 -24.24 -4.18
N VAL A 63 15.20 -23.22 -3.62
CA VAL A 63 15.77 -23.29 -2.27
C VAL A 63 14.69 -23.53 -1.22
N ILE A 64 13.61 -22.74 -1.25
CA ILE A 64 12.49 -22.87 -0.31
C ILE A 64 11.87 -24.28 -0.38
N GLN A 65 11.58 -24.79 -1.58
CA GLN A 65 11.04 -26.13 -1.76
C GLN A 65 11.99 -27.21 -1.24
N SER A 66 13.29 -27.08 -1.51
CA SER A 66 14.32 -28.02 -1.05
C SER A 66 14.46 -28.00 0.47
N ILE A 67 14.38 -26.83 1.11
CA ILE A 67 14.39 -26.71 2.58
C ILE A 67 13.12 -27.36 3.15
N LYS A 68 11.94 -27.05 2.60
CA LYS A 68 10.67 -27.58 3.10
C LYS A 68 10.53 -29.09 2.91
N SER A 69 11.11 -29.66 1.87
CA SER A 69 11.14 -31.12 1.68
C SER A 69 12.02 -31.84 2.70
N ARG A 70 13.13 -31.22 3.16
CA ARG A 70 14.06 -31.80 4.15
C ARG A 70 13.66 -31.47 5.58
N MET A 71 13.24 -30.24 5.83
CA MET A 71 12.89 -29.69 7.14
C MET A 71 11.52 -28.97 7.10
N PRO A 72 10.40 -29.70 7.10
CA PRO A 72 9.05 -29.11 6.90
C PRO A 72 8.68 -28.03 7.93
N TYR A 73 9.20 -28.16 9.15
CA TYR A 73 8.82 -27.32 10.29
C TYR A 73 9.73 -26.10 10.48
N VAL A 74 10.88 -26.02 9.80
CA VAL A 74 11.79 -24.88 9.91
C VAL A 74 11.16 -23.65 9.25
N PRO A 75 11.00 -22.54 9.97
CA PRO A 75 10.50 -21.28 9.40
C PRO A 75 11.53 -20.70 8.42
N ILE A 76 11.06 -20.24 7.27
CA ILE A 76 11.87 -19.60 6.23
C ILE A 76 11.41 -18.17 6.10
N LEU A 77 12.32 -17.23 6.24
CA LEU A 77 12.14 -15.81 5.95
C LEU A 77 12.90 -15.46 4.67
N VAL A 78 12.21 -14.83 3.71
CA VAL A 78 12.80 -14.48 2.41
C VAL A 78 13.17 -13.00 2.39
N ILE A 79 14.40 -12.70 1.98
CA ILE A 79 14.87 -11.33 1.75
C ILE A 79 14.62 -11.00 0.27
N THR A 80 14.03 -9.84 -0.03
CA THR A 80 13.69 -9.47 -1.41
C THR A 80 13.84 -7.97 -1.66
N GLY A 81 14.14 -7.61 -2.91
CA GLY A 81 14.21 -6.20 -3.32
C GLY A 81 12.84 -5.57 -3.55
N TYR A 82 12.77 -4.25 -3.61
CA TYR A 82 11.54 -3.42 -3.66
C TYR A 82 10.60 -3.70 -4.85
N SER A 83 11.07 -4.36 -5.91
CA SER A 83 10.31 -4.57 -7.16
C SER A 83 9.49 -5.87 -7.22
N ASP A 84 9.56 -6.74 -6.19
CA ASP A 84 9.12 -8.12 -6.33
C ASP A 84 7.91 -8.50 -5.44
N LEU A 85 6.90 -7.64 -5.34
CA LEU A 85 5.67 -7.96 -4.60
C LEU A 85 4.98 -9.24 -5.12
N ARG A 86 5.11 -9.54 -6.42
CA ARG A 86 4.64 -10.80 -7.02
C ARG A 86 5.44 -12.00 -6.53
N VAL A 87 6.72 -11.80 -6.28
CA VAL A 87 7.62 -12.81 -5.73
C VAL A 87 7.24 -13.11 -4.29
N ALA A 88 6.95 -12.09 -3.47
CA ALA A 88 6.50 -12.25 -2.09
C ALA A 88 5.27 -13.17 -1.99
N VAL A 89 4.26 -12.96 -2.85
CA VAL A 89 3.08 -13.83 -2.91
C VAL A 89 3.43 -15.27 -3.32
N ASN A 90 4.39 -15.44 -4.23
CA ASN A 90 4.80 -16.76 -4.71
C ASN A 90 5.59 -17.53 -3.63
N VAL A 91 6.52 -16.89 -2.94
CA VAL A 91 7.31 -17.53 -1.88
C VAL A 91 6.46 -17.95 -0.69
N MET A 92 5.42 -17.17 -0.35
CA MET A 92 4.45 -17.55 0.69
C MET A 92 3.66 -18.82 0.30
N LYS A 93 3.26 -18.95 -0.97
CA LYS A 93 2.61 -20.18 -1.49
C LYS A 93 3.54 -21.40 -1.45
N LEU A 94 4.85 -21.19 -1.55
CA LEU A 94 5.86 -22.24 -1.49
C LEU A 94 6.23 -22.65 -0.05
N GLY A 95 5.65 -21.99 0.94
CA GLY A 95 5.81 -22.33 2.36
C GLY A 95 6.80 -21.44 3.12
N ALA A 96 7.23 -20.30 2.57
CA ALA A 96 7.91 -19.30 3.38
C ALA A 96 6.94 -18.76 4.45
N LEU A 97 7.47 -18.45 5.63
CA LEU A 97 6.67 -17.94 6.75
C LEU A 97 6.38 -16.44 6.58
N ASP A 98 7.40 -15.68 6.15
CA ASP A 98 7.29 -14.23 5.94
C ASP A 98 8.42 -13.76 5.01
N TYR A 99 8.43 -12.46 4.64
CA TYR A 99 9.49 -11.87 3.84
C TYR A 99 9.94 -10.54 4.43
N ILE A 100 11.18 -10.14 4.14
CA ILE A 100 11.79 -8.88 4.56
C ILE A 100 12.25 -8.13 3.31
N THR A 101 11.86 -6.85 3.18
CA THR A 101 12.24 -6.04 2.02
C THR A 101 13.59 -5.34 2.24
N LYS A 102 14.44 -5.29 1.19
CA LYS A 102 15.64 -4.44 1.17
C LYS A 102 15.20 -2.98 0.94
N PRO A 103 15.68 -1.97 1.71
CA PRO A 103 16.84 -2.01 2.62
C PRO A 103 16.51 -2.64 3.98
N LEU A 104 17.45 -3.45 4.50
CA LEU A 104 17.31 -4.21 5.71
C LEU A 104 17.35 -3.31 6.95
N LEU A 105 16.20 -3.08 7.59
CA LEU A 105 16.11 -2.30 8.82
C LEU A 105 16.35 -3.21 10.04
N PRO A 106 17.32 -2.89 10.93
CA PRO A 106 17.70 -3.76 12.05
C PRO A 106 16.54 -4.16 12.96
N GLN A 107 15.64 -3.24 13.26
CA GLN A 107 14.49 -3.51 14.13
C GLN A 107 13.48 -4.46 13.46
N GLU A 108 13.20 -4.28 12.17
CA GLU A 108 12.29 -5.12 11.41
C GLU A 108 12.79 -6.57 11.33
N ILE A 109 14.09 -6.75 11.09
CA ILE A 109 14.72 -8.08 11.06
C ILE A 109 14.54 -8.81 12.40
N LEU A 110 14.84 -8.17 13.53
CA LEU A 110 14.71 -8.79 14.85
C LEU A 110 13.27 -9.16 15.17
N MET A 111 12.32 -8.27 14.89
CA MET A 111 10.90 -8.52 15.15
C MET A 111 10.37 -9.69 14.32
N THR A 112 10.75 -9.75 13.03
CA THR A 112 10.31 -10.84 12.13
C THR A 112 10.92 -12.17 12.54
N ILE A 113 12.22 -12.20 12.94
CA ILE A 113 12.88 -13.40 13.44
C ILE A 113 12.24 -13.88 14.75
N GLN A 114 12.01 -13.01 15.72
CA GLN A 114 11.39 -13.38 17.00
C GLN A 114 10.00 -13.98 16.78
N ARG A 115 9.21 -13.38 15.89
CA ARG A 115 7.88 -13.89 15.51
C ARG A 115 7.97 -15.28 14.87
N ALA A 116 8.92 -15.47 13.96
CA ALA A 116 9.13 -16.75 13.28
C ALA A 116 9.50 -17.87 14.24
N ILE A 117 10.37 -17.61 15.21
CA ILE A 117 10.81 -18.60 16.22
C ILE A 117 9.65 -18.98 17.16
N VAL A 118 8.83 -17.99 17.56
CA VAL A 118 7.66 -18.27 18.42
C VAL A 118 6.66 -19.19 17.70
N VAL A 119 6.37 -18.94 16.42
CA VAL A 119 5.44 -19.76 15.64
C VAL A 119 5.96 -21.19 15.49
N SER A 120 7.26 -21.39 15.29
CA SER A 120 7.86 -22.72 15.17
C SER A 120 7.78 -23.55 16.46
N THR A 121 7.95 -22.91 17.61
CA THR A 121 7.87 -23.59 18.93
C THR A 121 6.44 -24.05 19.27
N PHE A 122 5.41 -23.36 18.76
CA PHE A 122 4.01 -23.80 18.93
C PHE A 122 3.66 -24.96 17.98
N SER A 123 4.17 -24.98 16.75
CA SER A 123 3.92 -26.07 15.79
C SER A 123 4.59 -27.39 16.20
N ALA A 124 5.76 -27.32 16.86
CA ALA A 124 6.48 -28.52 17.32
C ALA A 124 5.83 -29.21 18.55
N LYS A 125 4.96 -28.52 19.30
CA LYS A 125 4.27 -29.06 20.48
C LYS A 125 2.95 -29.78 20.18
N GLN A 126 2.44 -29.70 18.95
CA GLN A 126 1.14 -30.31 18.57
C GLN A 126 1.23 -31.64 17.83
N VAL A 127 2.41 -32.23 17.69
CA VAL A 127 2.58 -33.57 17.04
C VAL A 127 3.17 -34.55 18.04
N ALA A 128 2.33 -35.04 18.95
CA ALA A 128 2.50 -36.34 19.57
C ALA A 128 1.28 -37.21 19.21
N PRO A 129 1.44 -38.41 18.63
CA PRO A 129 0.33 -39.17 18.11
C PRO A 129 -0.35 -39.94 19.24
N THR A 130 -1.66 -39.74 19.41
CA THR A 130 -2.51 -40.78 20.01
C THR A 130 -3.30 -41.46 18.90
N VAL A 131 -2.92 -42.68 18.68
CA VAL A 131 -3.68 -43.67 17.91
C VAL A 131 -4.83 -44.12 18.79
N GLU A 132 -6.06 -44.02 18.32
CA GLU A 132 -7.13 -44.96 18.67
C GLU A 132 -8.11 -45.04 17.48
N GLU A 133 -8.14 -46.27 16.95
CA GLU A 133 -9.15 -46.78 16.03
C GLU A 133 -10.52 -46.76 16.70
N ASN A 134 -11.58 -46.43 15.95
CA ASN A 134 -12.73 -47.33 15.88
C ASN A 134 -13.66 -46.94 14.72
N ALA A 135 -13.95 -47.98 13.99
CA ALA A 135 -14.91 -48.09 12.91
C ALA A 135 -16.36 -48.10 13.40
N GLY A 136 -17.28 -47.72 12.53
CA GLY A 136 -18.72 -47.95 12.75
C GLY A 136 -19.57 -47.19 11.74
N GLU A 137 -20.02 -47.95 10.77
CA GLU A 137 -21.06 -47.65 9.76
C GLU A 137 -22.39 -47.23 10.43
N ASP A 138 -23.22 -46.38 9.83
CA ASP A 138 -24.44 -46.82 9.14
C ASP A 138 -25.32 -45.63 8.68
N GLU A 139 -26.05 -45.99 7.67
CA GLU A 139 -26.93 -45.25 6.78
C GLU A 139 -28.26 -44.74 7.39
N ASN A 140 -28.81 -43.83 6.63
CA ASN A 140 -30.25 -43.68 6.25
C ASN A 140 -31.20 -42.80 7.06
N ASN A 141 -31.78 -41.95 6.31
CA ASN A 141 -33.21 -41.74 6.00
C ASN A 141 -33.90 -40.42 6.38
N ALA A 142 -34.26 -39.79 5.29
CA ALA A 142 -35.62 -39.32 4.90
C ALA A 142 -36.38 -38.28 5.74
N SER A 143 -36.62 -37.17 5.01
CA SER A 143 -37.92 -36.48 4.81
C SER A 143 -38.81 -36.16 6.04
N THR A 144 -39.19 -34.91 6.21
CA THR A 144 -40.58 -34.46 5.97
C THR A 144 -40.75 -32.95 6.27
N THR A 145 -41.32 -32.24 5.33
CA THR A 145 -42.00 -30.95 5.31
C THR A 145 -42.77 -30.59 6.58
N LEU A 146 -42.76 -29.29 6.95
CA LEU A 146 -43.99 -28.54 7.22
C LEU A 146 -43.72 -27.01 7.23
N SER A 147 -44.51 -26.34 6.42
CA SER A 147 -44.69 -24.91 6.27
C SER A 147 -45.31 -24.25 7.49
N ASN A 148 -44.82 -23.05 7.86
CA ASN A 148 -45.73 -22.06 8.44
C ASN A 148 -45.31 -20.63 8.00
N LYS A 149 -46.21 -20.00 7.25
CA LYS A 149 -46.25 -18.59 6.91
C LYS A 149 -46.49 -17.74 8.15
N ALA A 150 -45.63 -16.76 8.36
CA ALA A 150 -45.99 -15.54 9.09
C ALA A 150 -45.55 -14.34 8.24
N GLU A 151 -46.53 -13.58 7.78
CA GLU A 151 -46.34 -12.31 7.05
C GLU A 151 -45.78 -11.24 8.00
N MET A 152 -44.70 -10.58 7.59
CA MET A 152 -44.23 -9.32 8.16
C MET A 152 -44.19 -8.22 7.07
N PRO A 153 -44.37 -6.94 7.43
CA PRO A 153 -44.82 -5.88 6.54
C PRO A 153 -43.75 -5.42 5.56
N LYS A 154 -44.22 -5.08 4.37
CA LYS A 154 -43.44 -4.59 3.22
C LYS A 154 -42.71 -3.29 3.55
N THR A 155 -41.41 -3.38 3.83
CA THR A 155 -40.48 -2.27 3.74
C THR A 155 -40.03 -2.08 2.28
N LYS A 156 -40.03 -0.84 1.80
CA LYS A 156 -39.64 -0.42 0.46
C LYS A 156 -38.25 -1.03 0.11
N ARG A 157 -38.22 -1.90 -0.88
CA ARG A 157 -37.01 -2.50 -1.41
C ARG A 157 -36.16 -1.39 -2.05
N LEU A 158 -35.02 -1.07 -1.42
CA LEU A 158 -33.90 -0.42 -2.08
C LEU A 158 -33.44 -1.30 -3.25
N PRO A 159 -32.95 -0.72 -4.37
CA PRO A 159 -32.52 -1.49 -5.51
C PRO A 159 -31.44 -2.49 -5.09
N LYS A 160 -31.59 -3.76 -5.53
CA LYS A 160 -30.62 -4.82 -5.28
C LYS A 160 -29.29 -4.40 -5.90
N ILE A 161 -28.32 -4.03 -5.05
CA ILE A 161 -26.91 -3.86 -5.43
C ILE A 161 -26.40 -5.26 -5.72
N LYS A 162 -25.79 -5.46 -6.91
CA LYS A 162 -25.05 -6.67 -7.24
C LYS A 162 -24.00 -6.89 -6.15
N GLU A 163 -23.93 -8.11 -5.64
CA GLU A 163 -23.05 -8.54 -4.53
C GLU A 163 -21.64 -7.99 -4.66
N GLY A 164 -21.12 -7.34 -3.61
CA GLY A 164 -19.68 -7.11 -3.46
C GLY A 164 -19.20 -5.74 -2.99
N TYR A 165 -20.06 -4.68 -2.89
CA TYR A 165 -19.56 -3.37 -2.46
C TYR A 165 -20.14 -2.96 -1.11
N VAL A 166 -19.25 -2.66 -0.16
CA VAL A 166 -19.63 -2.09 1.14
C VAL A 166 -19.94 -0.61 0.96
N ILE A 167 -21.16 -0.23 1.28
CA ILE A 167 -21.61 1.16 1.22
C ILE A 167 -21.53 1.75 2.62
N GLY A 168 -20.67 2.78 2.79
CA GLY A 168 -20.61 3.53 4.02
C GLY A 168 -21.88 4.34 4.29
N LYS A 169 -22.18 4.60 5.57
CA LYS A 169 -23.34 5.38 6.02
C LYS A 169 -22.97 6.78 6.49
N SER A 170 -21.68 7.11 6.57
CA SER A 170 -21.19 8.43 6.94
C SER A 170 -21.70 9.51 5.98
N LEU A 171 -21.76 10.76 6.43
CA LEU A 171 -22.14 11.91 5.59
C LEU A 171 -21.22 12.05 4.37
N ALA A 172 -19.92 11.82 4.57
CA ALA A 172 -18.92 11.84 3.50
C ALA A 172 -19.20 10.76 2.44
N ALA A 173 -19.53 9.52 2.86
CA ALA A 173 -19.92 8.46 1.96
C ALA A 173 -21.22 8.78 1.21
N GLN A 174 -22.24 9.28 1.91
CA GLN A 174 -23.50 9.68 1.28
C GLN A 174 -23.31 10.77 0.21
N THR A 175 -22.44 11.74 0.47
CA THR A 175 -22.10 12.81 -0.50
C THR A 175 -21.44 12.21 -1.73
N LEU A 176 -20.46 11.32 -1.54
CA LEU A 176 -19.80 10.61 -2.63
C LEU A 176 -20.81 9.80 -3.47
N PHE A 177 -21.74 9.07 -2.83
CA PHE A 177 -22.77 8.30 -3.55
C PHE A 177 -23.72 9.18 -4.37
N LYS A 178 -24.13 10.34 -3.85
CA LYS A 178 -24.93 11.30 -4.62
C LYS A 178 -24.20 11.78 -5.87
N GLN A 179 -22.88 12.04 -5.77
CA GLN A 179 -22.07 12.45 -6.91
C GLN A 179 -21.92 11.29 -7.92
N ILE A 180 -21.74 10.04 -7.45
CA ILE A 180 -21.74 8.85 -8.30
C ILE A 180 -23.05 8.71 -9.07
N ASP A 181 -24.19 8.83 -8.39
CA ASP A 181 -25.51 8.72 -9.02
C ASP A 181 -25.75 9.81 -10.07
N LEU A 182 -25.19 10.99 -9.85
CA LEU A 182 -25.27 12.12 -10.82
C LEU A 182 -24.44 11.84 -12.07
N VAL A 183 -23.21 11.34 -11.92
CA VAL A 183 -22.28 11.19 -13.05
C VAL A 183 -22.43 9.85 -13.76
N ALA A 184 -22.93 8.80 -13.10
CA ALA A 184 -23.02 7.46 -13.69
C ALA A 184 -23.79 7.41 -15.03
N PRO A 185 -24.98 8.04 -15.18
CA PRO A 185 -25.74 7.97 -16.45
C PRO A 185 -25.14 8.78 -17.59
N THR A 186 -24.14 9.62 -17.32
CA THR A 186 -23.45 10.44 -18.35
C THR A 186 -22.35 9.66 -19.05
N ASN A 187 -21.86 10.18 -20.19
CA ASN A 187 -20.66 9.69 -20.87
C ASN A 187 -19.40 10.49 -20.50
N TYR A 188 -19.44 11.32 -19.46
CA TYR A 188 -18.30 12.14 -19.04
C TYR A 188 -17.13 11.27 -18.63
N SER A 189 -15.93 11.74 -18.95
CA SER A 189 -14.71 11.27 -18.34
C SER A 189 -14.69 11.67 -16.86
N VAL A 190 -14.22 10.79 -16.00
CA VAL A 190 -14.24 11.01 -14.54
C VAL A 190 -12.84 10.86 -13.97
N ILE A 191 -12.39 11.84 -13.18
CA ILE A 191 -11.19 11.73 -12.36
C ILE A 191 -11.61 11.37 -10.94
N ILE A 192 -11.05 10.30 -10.40
CA ILE A 192 -11.26 9.87 -9.01
C ILE A 192 -9.98 10.14 -8.22
N TYR A 193 -10.03 11.10 -7.31
CA TYR A 193 -8.95 11.39 -6.38
C TYR A 193 -9.13 10.65 -5.07
N GLY A 194 -8.04 10.31 -4.42
CA GLY A 194 -8.05 9.72 -3.07
C GLY A 194 -6.77 8.97 -2.76
N GLU A 195 -6.50 8.81 -1.48
CA GLU A 195 -5.32 8.10 -0.99
C GLU A 195 -5.26 6.65 -1.48
N SER A 196 -4.07 6.05 -1.44
CA SER A 196 -3.91 4.63 -1.75
C SER A 196 -4.76 3.78 -0.81
N GLY A 197 -5.44 2.77 -1.36
CA GLY A 197 -6.31 1.89 -0.58
C GLY A 197 -7.64 2.48 -0.12
N SER A 198 -8.01 3.71 -0.52
CA SER A 198 -9.28 4.36 -0.14
C SER A 198 -10.52 3.77 -0.81
N GLY A 199 -10.35 2.97 -1.89
CA GLY A 199 -11.44 2.31 -2.62
C GLY A 199 -11.77 2.95 -3.96
N LYS A 200 -10.83 3.65 -4.63
CA LYS A 200 -11.03 4.30 -5.94
C LYS A 200 -11.54 3.34 -7.02
N GLU A 201 -10.99 2.13 -7.08
CA GLU A 201 -11.46 1.11 -8.05
C GLU A 201 -12.92 0.69 -7.80
N ALA A 202 -13.31 0.52 -6.53
CA ALA A 202 -14.70 0.20 -6.18
C ALA A 202 -15.66 1.32 -6.62
N VAL A 203 -15.24 2.58 -6.46
CA VAL A 203 -16.00 3.76 -6.93
C VAL A 203 -16.10 3.75 -8.46
N ALA A 204 -15.01 3.49 -9.19
CA ALA A 204 -15.02 3.42 -10.66
C ALA A 204 -15.97 2.33 -11.16
N ARG A 205 -15.94 1.15 -10.55
CA ARG A 205 -16.82 0.04 -10.89
C ARG A 205 -18.28 0.37 -10.57
N MET A 206 -18.53 1.04 -9.45
CA MET A 206 -19.87 1.50 -9.06
C MET A 206 -20.46 2.53 -10.07
N ILE A 207 -19.62 3.43 -10.59
CA ILE A 207 -20.01 4.35 -11.68
C ILE A 207 -20.38 3.57 -12.94
N HIS A 208 -19.60 2.55 -13.28
CA HIS A 208 -19.89 1.70 -14.46
C HIS A 208 -21.19 0.92 -14.26
N ASP A 209 -21.38 0.24 -13.12
CA ASP A 209 -22.56 -0.60 -12.84
C ASP A 209 -23.87 0.19 -12.81
N ARG A 210 -23.81 1.50 -12.51
CA ARG A 210 -24.96 2.41 -12.51
C ARG A 210 -25.09 3.21 -13.82
N SER A 211 -24.22 2.99 -14.79
CA SER A 211 -24.23 3.67 -16.08
C SER A 211 -25.11 2.94 -17.12
N ASN A 212 -25.35 3.62 -18.23
CA ASN A 212 -26.01 3.02 -19.40
C ASN A 212 -25.16 1.92 -20.05
N ARG A 213 -23.89 1.74 -19.61
CA ARG A 213 -22.93 0.75 -20.11
C ARG A 213 -22.74 -0.41 -19.12
N SER A 214 -23.61 -0.57 -18.12
CA SER A 214 -23.49 -1.58 -17.06
C SER A 214 -23.42 -3.03 -17.54
N ASN A 215 -23.91 -3.34 -18.73
CA ASN A 215 -23.85 -4.67 -19.35
C ASN A 215 -22.67 -4.81 -20.33
N MET A 216 -21.88 -3.76 -20.52
CA MET A 216 -20.73 -3.71 -21.43
C MET A 216 -19.43 -4.01 -20.66
N PRO A 217 -18.28 -4.23 -21.34
CA PRO A 217 -17.04 -4.52 -20.67
C PRO A 217 -16.58 -3.39 -19.72
N PHE A 218 -16.12 -3.76 -18.52
CA PHE A 218 -15.35 -2.91 -17.64
C PHE A 218 -13.92 -3.44 -17.61
N VAL A 219 -12.99 -2.69 -18.20
CA VAL A 219 -11.58 -3.04 -18.28
C VAL A 219 -10.80 -2.13 -17.36
N ALA A 220 -10.04 -2.71 -16.41
CA ALA A 220 -9.24 -1.98 -15.46
C ALA A 220 -7.74 -2.22 -15.70
N MET A 221 -6.94 -1.17 -15.52
CA MET A 221 -5.49 -1.21 -15.58
C MET A 221 -4.89 -0.38 -14.45
N ASP A 222 -3.94 -0.98 -13.73
CA ASP A 222 -3.06 -0.26 -12.81
C ASP A 222 -1.82 0.20 -13.58
N CYS A 223 -1.71 1.53 -13.82
CA CYS A 223 -0.60 2.12 -14.56
C CYS A 223 0.73 2.08 -13.78
N GLY A 224 0.67 1.95 -12.44
CA GLY A 224 1.84 1.82 -11.59
C GLY A 224 2.46 0.42 -11.61
N ALA A 225 1.66 -0.61 -11.92
CA ALA A 225 2.11 -1.99 -11.94
C ALA A 225 2.76 -2.44 -13.25
N ILE A 226 2.67 -1.63 -14.34
CA ILE A 226 3.17 -2.01 -15.66
C ILE A 226 4.51 -1.33 -15.95
N PRO A 227 5.53 -2.08 -16.43
CA PRO A 227 6.76 -1.50 -16.93
C PRO A 227 6.49 -0.45 -18.01
N LYS A 228 7.19 0.68 -17.97
CA LYS A 228 6.96 1.82 -18.87
C LYS A 228 7.07 1.44 -20.35
N GLU A 229 7.95 0.51 -20.66
CA GLU A 229 8.21 0.00 -22.02
C GLU A 229 7.02 -0.79 -22.57
N LEU A 230 6.26 -1.43 -21.68
CA LEU A 230 5.12 -2.25 -22.06
C LEU A 230 3.78 -1.48 -22.09
N ALA A 231 3.72 -0.32 -21.46
CA ALA A 231 2.48 0.45 -21.31
C ALA A 231 1.80 0.77 -22.66
N ASN A 232 2.57 1.14 -23.68
CA ASN A 232 2.03 1.35 -25.04
C ASN A 232 1.42 0.08 -25.62
N SER A 233 2.09 -1.06 -25.48
CA SER A 233 1.62 -2.35 -25.96
C SER A 233 0.38 -2.85 -25.21
N GLU A 234 0.32 -2.62 -23.89
CA GLU A 234 -0.83 -2.99 -23.07
C GLU A 234 -2.07 -2.15 -23.41
N LEU A 235 -1.91 -0.83 -23.46
CA LEU A 235 -3.02 0.10 -23.70
C LEU A 235 -3.54 0.02 -25.15
N PHE A 236 -2.64 0.08 -26.13
CA PHE A 236 -3.00 0.29 -27.53
C PHE A 236 -2.89 -0.97 -28.39
N GLY A 237 -2.26 -2.04 -27.87
CA GLY A 237 -2.00 -3.25 -28.64
C GLY A 237 -0.84 -3.10 -29.65
N HIS A 238 -0.42 -4.22 -30.23
CA HIS A 238 0.66 -4.22 -31.21
C HIS A 238 0.45 -5.27 -32.29
N GLU A 239 1.04 -5.03 -33.46
CA GLU A 239 1.15 -6.00 -34.54
C GLU A 239 2.42 -6.83 -34.39
N LYS A 240 2.42 -8.05 -34.94
CA LYS A 240 3.58 -8.93 -34.95
C LYS A 240 4.79 -8.23 -35.61
N GLY A 241 5.94 -8.26 -34.93
CA GLY A 241 7.20 -7.67 -35.42
C GLY A 241 7.34 -6.16 -35.24
N SER A 242 6.44 -5.51 -34.48
CA SER A 242 6.45 -4.04 -34.30
C SER A 242 7.58 -3.55 -33.39
N PHE A 243 8.13 -4.41 -32.54
CA PHE A 243 9.33 -4.15 -31.72
C PHE A 243 10.04 -5.46 -31.37
N THR A 244 11.26 -5.37 -30.81
CA THR A 244 12.04 -6.53 -30.36
C THR A 244 11.30 -7.26 -29.23
N GLY A 245 10.80 -8.47 -29.52
CA GLY A 245 9.96 -9.25 -28.59
C GLY A 245 8.47 -9.32 -28.97
N ALA A 246 8.03 -8.62 -30.01
CA ALA A 246 6.65 -8.73 -30.55
C ALA A 246 6.47 -10.02 -31.40
N ILE A 247 6.46 -11.19 -30.72
CA ILE A 247 6.37 -12.51 -31.39
C ILE A 247 4.99 -12.71 -32.03
N GLY A 248 3.94 -12.14 -31.45
CA GLY A 248 2.55 -12.24 -31.89
C GLY A 248 1.85 -10.89 -31.98
N GLN A 249 0.63 -10.87 -32.47
CA GLN A 249 -0.29 -9.74 -32.40
C GLN A 249 -0.93 -9.68 -31.01
N LYS A 250 -1.12 -8.48 -30.45
CA LYS A 250 -1.81 -8.27 -29.17
C LYS A 250 -2.91 -7.23 -29.31
N ILE A 251 -4.09 -7.56 -28.80
CA ILE A 251 -5.22 -6.63 -28.65
C ILE A 251 -4.97 -5.75 -27.43
N GLY A 252 -5.11 -4.43 -27.58
CA GLY A 252 -4.93 -3.47 -26.47
C GLY A 252 -6.17 -3.31 -25.60
N LEU A 253 -5.98 -2.77 -24.38
CA LEU A 253 -7.06 -2.57 -23.41
C LEU A 253 -8.14 -1.60 -23.90
N PHE A 254 -7.78 -0.59 -24.71
CA PHE A 254 -8.76 0.28 -25.35
C PHE A 254 -9.71 -0.46 -26.29
N GLU A 255 -9.18 -1.40 -27.06
CA GLU A 255 -9.97 -2.21 -27.97
C GLU A 255 -10.84 -3.21 -27.19
N MET A 256 -10.31 -3.78 -26.09
CA MET A 256 -11.07 -4.67 -25.19
C MET A 256 -12.20 -3.94 -24.46
N ALA A 257 -12.03 -2.65 -24.17
CA ALA A 257 -13.03 -1.81 -23.51
C ALA A 257 -14.05 -1.20 -24.49
N ASN A 258 -13.97 -1.49 -25.78
CA ASN A 258 -14.82 -0.85 -26.78
C ASN A 258 -16.31 -1.14 -26.54
N GLY A 259 -17.15 -0.12 -26.60
CA GLY A 259 -18.55 -0.13 -26.17
C GLY A 259 -18.77 0.02 -24.66
N GLY A 260 -17.72 -0.14 -23.85
CA GLY A 260 -17.77 -0.19 -22.39
C GLY A 260 -17.05 0.96 -21.69
N THR A 261 -16.34 0.62 -20.61
CA THR A 261 -15.60 1.56 -19.76
C THR A 261 -14.16 1.07 -19.54
N LEU A 262 -13.20 1.97 -19.73
CA LEU A 262 -11.79 1.78 -19.38
C LEU A 262 -11.49 2.54 -18.08
N PHE A 263 -10.98 1.84 -17.09
CA PHE A 263 -10.51 2.40 -15.84
C PHE A 263 -8.98 2.35 -15.78
N LEU A 264 -8.35 3.51 -15.55
CA LEU A 264 -6.90 3.64 -15.43
C LEU A 264 -6.58 4.09 -14.00
N ASP A 265 -6.05 3.19 -13.16
CA ASP A 265 -5.58 3.55 -11.81
C ASP A 265 -4.15 4.08 -11.87
N GLU A 266 -3.84 5.01 -10.97
CA GLU A 266 -2.53 5.66 -10.86
C GLU A 266 -2.03 6.25 -12.20
N VAL A 267 -2.91 6.93 -12.94
CA VAL A 267 -2.64 7.45 -14.29
C VAL A 267 -1.44 8.41 -14.36
N SER A 268 -1.08 9.06 -13.24
CA SER A 268 0.10 9.91 -13.12
C SER A 268 1.44 9.17 -13.30
N ASN A 269 1.44 7.84 -13.21
CA ASN A 269 2.64 7.00 -13.41
C ASN A 269 2.97 6.72 -14.89
N LEU A 270 2.05 7.08 -15.81
CA LEU A 270 2.30 6.91 -17.25
C LEU A 270 3.44 7.79 -17.73
N SER A 271 4.32 7.23 -18.57
CA SER A 271 5.38 8.01 -19.21
C SER A 271 4.80 9.07 -20.15
N TYR A 272 5.56 10.15 -20.39
CA TYR A 272 5.13 11.26 -21.21
C TYR A 272 4.72 10.83 -22.65
N ASP A 273 5.44 9.87 -23.25
CA ASP A 273 5.15 9.34 -24.60
C ASP A 273 3.82 8.60 -24.64
N VAL A 274 3.51 7.83 -23.58
CA VAL A 274 2.20 7.15 -23.44
C VAL A 274 1.08 8.18 -23.29
N GLN A 275 1.30 9.26 -22.54
CA GLN A 275 0.32 10.33 -22.37
C GLN A 275 0.03 11.05 -23.71
N VAL A 276 1.04 11.25 -24.58
CA VAL A 276 0.85 11.82 -25.92
C VAL A 276 -0.06 10.93 -26.78
N THR A 277 0.21 9.62 -26.78
CA THR A 277 -0.61 8.67 -27.53
C THR A 277 -2.03 8.58 -26.96
N LEU A 278 -2.14 8.57 -25.64
CA LEU A 278 -3.41 8.53 -24.92
C LEU A 278 -4.28 9.75 -25.25
N LEU A 279 -3.69 10.95 -25.28
CA LEU A 279 -4.39 12.17 -25.65
C LEU A 279 -5.01 12.06 -27.05
N ARG A 280 -4.23 11.60 -28.02
CA ARG A 280 -4.73 11.42 -29.42
C ARG A 280 -5.91 10.45 -29.46
N VAL A 281 -5.78 9.31 -28.79
CA VAL A 281 -6.86 8.27 -28.76
C VAL A 281 -8.14 8.83 -28.13
N VAL A 282 -8.01 9.60 -27.05
CA VAL A 282 -9.15 10.17 -26.33
C VAL A 282 -9.82 11.30 -27.13
N GLN A 283 -9.04 12.11 -27.87
CA GLN A 283 -9.56 13.23 -28.68
C GLN A 283 -10.20 12.74 -29.98
N GLU A 284 -9.50 11.86 -30.69
CA GLU A 284 -9.91 11.42 -32.02
C GLU A 284 -10.92 10.26 -31.96
N ARG A 285 -11.05 9.60 -30.81
CA ARG A 285 -11.83 8.35 -30.65
C ARG A 285 -11.43 7.27 -31.64
N LYS A 286 -10.16 7.25 -32.02
CA LYS A 286 -9.54 6.30 -32.90
C LYS A 286 -8.25 5.76 -32.32
N LEU A 287 -7.99 4.50 -32.59
CA LEU A 287 -6.79 3.80 -32.14
C LEU A 287 -6.01 3.27 -33.34
N LYS A 288 -4.68 3.35 -33.28
CA LYS A 288 -3.75 2.60 -34.12
C LYS A 288 -2.90 1.71 -33.23
N ARG A 289 -2.84 0.41 -33.54
CA ARG A 289 -1.93 -0.48 -32.84
C ARG A 289 -0.49 -0.13 -33.18
N VAL A 290 0.42 -0.38 -32.22
CA VAL A 290 1.85 -0.18 -32.45
C VAL A 290 2.30 -1.01 -33.65
N GLY A 291 2.95 -0.36 -34.64
CA GLY A 291 3.34 -1.00 -35.91
C GLY A 291 2.25 -1.13 -36.96
N SER A 292 1.06 -0.55 -36.75
CA SER A 292 -0.04 -0.59 -37.70
C SER A 292 -0.49 0.80 -38.17
N ASN A 293 -0.89 0.91 -39.44
CA ASN A 293 -1.51 2.12 -39.96
C ASN A 293 -3.05 2.05 -39.98
N LYS A 294 -3.62 0.89 -39.60
CA LYS A 294 -5.06 0.68 -39.56
C LYS A 294 -5.71 1.41 -38.40
N GLU A 295 -6.68 2.27 -38.68
CA GLU A 295 -7.49 2.96 -37.67
C GLU A 295 -8.63 2.08 -37.19
N ILE A 296 -8.85 2.04 -35.90
CA ILE A 296 -9.95 1.34 -35.22
C ILE A 296 -10.77 2.40 -34.48
N ASN A 297 -12.05 2.52 -34.79
CA ASN A 297 -12.95 3.43 -34.12
C ASN A 297 -13.25 2.93 -32.72
N LEU A 298 -13.23 3.83 -31.72
CA LEU A 298 -13.44 3.54 -30.30
C LEU A 298 -14.66 4.31 -29.77
N ASP A 299 -15.51 3.58 -29.07
CA ASP A 299 -16.53 4.16 -28.18
C ASP A 299 -16.29 3.68 -26.74
N VAL A 300 -15.37 4.34 -26.04
CA VAL A 300 -14.96 3.98 -24.69
C VAL A 300 -15.22 5.14 -23.73
N ARG A 301 -15.90 4.86 -22.61
CA ARG A 301 -15.96 5.76 -21.48
C ARG A 301 -14.69 5.64 -20.66
N ILE A 302 -14.08 6.76 -20.27
CA ILE A 302 -12.81 6.75 -19.55
C ILE A 302 -13.04 7.21 -18.11
N ILE A 303 -12.54 6.42 -17.16
CA ILE A 303 -12.46 6.78 -15.75
C ILE A 303 -10.99 6.65 -15.35
N VAL A 304 -10.43 7.68 -14.75
CA VAL A 304 -9.03 7.66 -14.27
C VAL A 304 -8.98 7.87 -12.78
N ALA A 305 -8.00 7.28 -12.11
CA ALA A 305 -7.77 7.51 -10.70
C ALA A 305 -6.33 7.97 -10.43
N SER A 306 -6.16 8.79 -9.40
CA SER A 306 -4.87 9.30 -8.96
C SER A 306 -4.84 9.49 -7.44
N ASN A 307 -3.70 9.29 -6.82
CA ASN A 307 -3.42 9.59 -5.41
C ASN A 307 -2.88 11.02 -5.22
N GLU A 308 -2.49 11.70 -6.29
CA GLU A 308 -2.06 13.09 -6.30
C GLU A 308 -2.97 13.95 -7.21
N ARG A 309 -2.97 15.25 -7.02
CA ARG A 309 -3.74 16.16 -7.87
C ARG A 309 -3.09 16.27 -9.25
N LEU A 310 -3.80 15.80 -10.30
CA LEU A 310 -3.28 15.84 -11.68
C LEU A 310 -2.99 17.26 -12.17
N SER A 311 -3.69 18.28 -11.64
CA SER A 311 -3.40 19.69 -11.91
C SER A 311 -2.03 20.12 -11.39
N GLU A 312 -1.59 19.60 -10.23
CA GLU A 312 -0.27 19.86 -9.67
C GLU A 312 0.80 19.07 -10.42
N ALA A 313 0.50 17.80 -10.75
CA ALA A 313 1.38 16.98 -11.59
C ALA A 313 1.61 17.64 -12.96
N ALA A 314 0.60 18.29 -13.55
CA ALA A 314 0.72 19.04 -14.80
C ALA A 314 1.62 20.28 -14.64
N ARG A 315 1.43 21.08 -13.59
CA ARG A 315 2.30 22.22 -13.29
C ARG A 315 3.75 21.82 -13.07
N ASN A 316 3.99 20.64 -12.50
CA ASN A 316 5.33 20.10 -12.26
C ASN A 316 5.93 19.39 -13.49
N GLY A 317 5.27 19.40 -14.63
CA GLY A 317 5.73 18.74 -15.87
C GLY A 317 5.69 17.22 -15.86
N LYS A 318 5.10 16.59 -14.85
CA LYS A 318 4.93 15.12 -14.76
C LYS A 318 3.75 14.60 -15.58
N PHE A 319 2.72 15.42 -15.73
CA PHE A 319 1.51 15.11 -16.47
C PHE A 319 1.23 16.20 -17.53
N ARG A 320 0.61 15.83 -18.64
CA ARG A 320 0.28 16.82 -19.68
C ARG A 320 -0.96 17.59 -19.30
N GLU A 321 -0.90 18.91 -19.44
CA GLU A 321 -2.01 19.82 -19.12
C GLU A 321 -3.22 19.59 -20.05
N ASP A 322 -2.97 19.36 -21.35
CA ASP A 322 -4.02 19.09 -22.34
C ASP A 322 -4.76 17.78 -22.04
N LEU A 323 -4.05 16.74 -21.60
CA LEU A 323 -4.65 15.47 -21.18
C LEU A 323 -5.45 15.61 -19.88
N TYR A 324 -4.93 16.40 -18.93
CA TYR A 324 -5.65 16.72 -17.70
C TYR A 324 -7.00 17.38 -18.02
N HIS A 325 -7.02 18.41 -18.86
CA HIS A 325 -8.26 19.09 -19.24
C HIS A 325 -9.26 18.16 -19.94
N ARG A 326 -8.77 17.18 -20.71
CA ARG A 326 -9.63 16.20 -21.39
C ARG A 326 -10.27 15.21 -20.43
N PHE A 327 -9.57 14.85 -19.34
CA PHE A 327 -10.12 13.96 -18.31
C PHE A 327 -10.99 14.68 -17.28
N ASN A 328 -10.78 15.98 -17.07
CA ASN A 328 -11.44 16.76 -16.01
C ASN A 328 -12.81 17.29 -16.45
N GLU A 329 -13.65 16.43 -17.02
CA GLU A 329 -15.06 16.76 -17.25
C GLU A 329 -15.87 16.65 -15.95
N PHE A 330 -15.51 15.68 -15.08
CA PHE A 330 -16.06 15.53 -13.73
C PHE A 330 -14.99 14.98 -12.78
N SER A 331 -14.94 15.47 -11.55
CA SER A 331 -14.01 14.98 -10.55
C SER A 331 -14.72 14.55 -9.27
N LEU A 332 -14.27 13.43 -8.72
CA LEU A 332 -14.73 12.86 -7.46
C LEU A 332 -13.57 12.76 -6.47
N GLU A 333 -13.85 12.97 -5.21
CA GLU A 333 -12.90 12.77 -4.14
C GLU A 333 -13.38 11.65 -3.21
N VAL A 334 -12.57 10.58 -3.10
CA VAL A 334 -12.83 9.49 -2.17
C VAL A 334 -12.18 9.84 -0.84
N PRO A 335 -12.97 10.14 0.20
CA PRO A 335 -12.41 10.54 1.50
C PRO A 335 -11.62 9.37 2.12
N PRO A 336 -10.50 9.66 2.81
CA PRO A 336 -9.76 8.63 3.54
C PRO A 336 -10.61 8.04 4.66
N LEU A 337 -10.30 6.80 5.08
CA LEU A 337 -11.11 6.06 6.05
C LEU A 337 -11.23 6.79 7.39
N ARG A 338 -10.17 7.49 7.84
CA ARG A 338 -10.17 8.31 9.06
C ARG A 338 -11.17 9.47 9.03
N SER A 339 -11.54 9.99 7.85
CA SER A 339 -12.55 11.05 7.69
C SER A 339 -13.98 10.51 7.64
N ARG A 340 -14.17 9.18 7.66
CA ARG A 340 -15.46 8.49 7.66
C ARG A 340 -15.53 7.42 8.75
N GLN A 341 -15.17 7.81 9.98
CA GLN A 341 -15.06 6.92 11.14
C GLN A 341 -16.29 6.03 11.36
N GLY A 342 -17.50 6.56 11.13
CA GLY A 342 -18.75 5.79 11.23
C GLY A 342 -18.87 4.62 10.24
N ASP A 343 -18.00 4.56 9.23
CA ASP A 343 -18.00 3.48 8.24
C ASP A 343 -16.99 2.37 8.59
N ILE A 344 -16.05 2.61 9.50
CA ILE A 344 -14.96 1.67 9.82
C ILE A 344 -15.53 0.31 10.23
N MET A 345 -16.48 0.30 11.19
CA MET A 345 -17.05 -0.95 11.67
C MET A 345 -17.95 -1.63 10.62
N ILE A 346 -18.62 -0.85 9.76
CA ILE A 346 -19.41 -1.40 8.65
C ILE A 346 -18.50 -2.17 7.67
N PHE A 347 -17.33 -1.58 7.32
CA PHE A 347 -16.35 -2.25 6.50
C PHE A 347 -15.73 -3.46 7.22
N ALA A 348 -15.45 -3.31 8.52
CA ALA A 348 -14.86 -4.37 9.32
C ALA A 348 -15.75 -5.62 9.40
N GLU A 349 -17.02 -5.44 9.71
CA GLU A 349 -18.00 -6.53 9.78
C GLU A 349 -18.17 -7.24 8.43
N GLN A 350 -18.27 -6.47 7.34
CA GLN A 350 -18.38 -7.03 6.01
C GLN A 350 -17.13 -7.86 5.63
N PHE A 351 -15.93 -7.31 5.88
CA PHE A 351 -14.69 -8.03 5.59
C PHE A 351 -14.53 -9.27 6.47
N LEU A 352 -14.94 -9.20 7.73
CA LEU A 352 -14.95 -10.36 8.61
C LEU A 352 -15.88 -11.46 8.09
N SER A 353 -17.06 -11.09 7.60
CA SER A 353 -17.99 -12.03 6.98
C SER A 353 -17.40 -12.70 5.74
N GLU A 354 -16.78 -11.93 4.83
CA GLU A 354 -16.08 -12.47 3.66
C GLU A 354 -14.96 -13.45 4.06
N VAL A 355 -14.10 -13.02 4.99
CA VAL A 355 -12.97 -13.82 5.49
C VAL A 355 -13.44 -15.07 6.24
N SER A 356 -14.54 -14.99 6.96
CA SER A 356 -15.19 -16.10 7.68
C SER A 356 -15.54 -17.25 6.71
N VAL A 357 -16.13 -16.89 5.55
CA VAL A 357 -16.45 -17.84 4.48
C VAL A 357 -15.17 -18.41 3.85
N ASP A 358 -14.18 -17.55 3.54
CA ASP A 358 -12.93 -17.96 2.92
C ASP A 358 -12.12 -18.94 3.80
N LEU A 359 -12.16 -18.76 5.12
CA LEU A 359 -11.44 -19.59 6.09
C LEU A 359 -12.24 -20.82 6.55
N GLY A 360 -13.52 -20.93 6.18
CA GLY A 360 -14.42 -21.96 6.71
C GLY A 360 -14.61 -21.89 8.23
N ARG A 361 -14.46 -20.68 8.84
CA ARG A 361 -14.60 -20.42 10.28
C ARG A 361 -15.85 -19.62 10.54
N ASN A 362 -16.53 -19.86 11.65
CA ASN A 362 -17.69 -19.09 12.05
C ASN A 362 -17.28 -17.91 12.96
N MET A 363 -16.81 -16.83 12.36
CA MET A 363 -16.46 -15.60 13.07
C MET A 363 -17.72 -14.72 13.25
N VAL A 364 -18.03 -14.37 14.49
CA VAL A 364 -19.31 -13.67 14.83
C VAL A 364 -19.10 -12.15 14.97
N GLY A 365 -17.87 -11.69 15.24
CA GLY A 365 -17.61 -10.26 15.46
C GLY A 365 -16.25 -9.99 16.06
N PHE A 366 -16.13 -8.85 16.72
CA PHE A 366 -14.92 -8.32 17.33
C PHE A 366 -15.08 -8.23 18.84
N GLU A 367 -14.00 -8.37 19.61
CA GLU A 367 -14.01 -8.00 21.03
C GLU A 367 -14.18 -6.48 21.19
N PRO A 368 -14.82 -5.97 22.26
CA PRO A 368 -15.04 -4.52 22.46
C PRO A 368 -13.75 -3.68 22.48
N GLU A 369 -12.63 -4.29 22.85
CA GLU A 369 -11.31 -3.66 22.81
C GLU A 369 -10.85 -3.44 21.36
N VAL A 370 -11.07 -4.41 20.48
CA VAL A 370 -10.76 -4.31 19.05
C VAL A 370 -11.56 -3.21 18.36
N GLU A 371 -12.85 -3.08 18.69
CA GLU A 371 -13.70 -2.03 18.15
C GLU A 371 -13.19 -0.63 18.52
N LYS A 372 -12.77 -0.43 19.78
CA LYS A 372 -12.18 0.83 20.25
C LYS A 372 -10.88 1.15 19.49
N ILE A 373 -9.99 0.17 19.36
CA ILE A 373 -8.74 0.30 18.61
C ILE A 373 -9.03 0.69 17.15
N PHE A 374 -9.98 0.02 16.50
CA PHE A 374 -10.34 0.31 15.10
C PHE A 374 -10.89 1.73 14.91
N GLN A 375 -11.65 2.25 15.88
CA GLN A 375 -12.20 3.60 15.84
C GLN A 375 -11.16 4.69 16.10
N SER A 376 -10.12 4.40 16.91
CA SER A 376 -9.09 5.37 17.27
C SER A 376 -7.90 5.40 16.32
N TYR A 377 -7.64 4.30 15.59
CA TYR A 377 -6.52 4.21 14.66
C TYR A 377 -6.74 5.03 13.37
N ALA A 378 -5.67 5.68 12.86
CA ALA A 378 -5.77 6.63 11.75
C ALA A 378 -5.90 5.99 10.36
N TRP A 379 -5.70 4.67 10.22
CA TRP A 379 -5.86 3.91 8.98
C TRP A 379 -5.12 4.52 7.77
N TYR A 380 -3.81 4.70 7.89
CA TYR A 380 -2.97 5.29 6.83
C TYR A 380 -3.05 4.53 5.49
N GLY A 381 -3.20 3.20 5.53
CA GLY A 381 -3.44 2.35 4.35
C GLY A 381 -4.93 2.17 4.02
N ASN A 382 -5.82 2.93 4.69
CA ASN A 382 -7.25 2.99 4.40
C ASN A 382 -7.94 1.61 4.43
N VAL A 383 -8.88 1.39 3.51
CA VAL A 383 -9.70 0.15 3.42
C VAL A 383 -8.85 -1.09 3.10
N ARG A 384 -7.74 -0.91 2.35
CA ARG A 384 -6.81 -2.00 2.02
C ARG A 384 -6.11 -2.52 3.28
N GLU A 385 -5.64 -1.62 4.12
CA GLU A 385 -5.02 -1.95 5.40
C GLU A 385 -6.03 -2.64 6.34
N LEU A 386 -7.22 -2.06 6.50
CA LEU A 386 -8.28 -2.62 7.32
C LEU A 386 -8.61 -4.06 6.90
N LYS A 387 -8.81 -4.32 5.60
CA LYS A 387 -9.09 -5.67 5.08
C LYS A 387 -7.95 -6.65 5.38
N ASN A 388 -6.71 -6.24 5.21
CA ASN A 388 -5.55 -7.09 5.47
C ASN A 388 -5.41 -7.44 6.96
N ILE A 389 -5.65 -6.46 7.83
CA ILE A 389 -5.60 -6.65 9.29
C ILE A 389 -6.69 -7.60 9.76
N ILE A 390 -7.92 -7.43 9.28
CA ILE A 390 -9.04 -8.30 9.61
C ILE A 390 -8.75 -9.74 9.15
N LYS A 391 -8.27 -9.91 7.92
CA LYS A 391 -7.91 -11.22 7.39
C LYS A 391 -6.87 -11.92 8.26
N ARG A 392 -5.82 -11.19 8.67
CA ARG A 392 -4.78 -11.70 9.55
C ARG A 392 -5.30 -12.00 10.94
N ALA A 393 -6.06 -11.07 11.53
CA ALA A 393 -6.59 -11.22 12.88
C ALA A 393 -7.61 -12.37 12.99
N ALA A 394 -8.48 -12.54 12.00
CA ALA A 394 -9.41 -13.67 11.93
C ALA A 394 -8.70 -15.02 11.85
N LEU A 395 -7.55 -15.09 11.15
CA LEU A 395 -6.73 -16.30 11.08
C LEU A 395 -6.07 -16.65 12.42
N LEU A 396 -5.60 -15.61 13.15
CA LEU A 396 -4.83 -15.76 14.40
C LEU A 396 -5.69 -15.83 15.67
N SER A 397 -6.98 -15.49 15.59
CA SER A 397 -7.87 -15.53 16.74
C SER A 397 -8.30 -16.95 17.09
N ASP A 398 -8.34 -17.24 18.39
CA ASP A 398 -8.89 -18.48 18.93
C ASP A 398 -10.38 -18.27 19.23
N GLY A 399 -11.26 -19.07 18.62
CA GLY A 399 -12.73 -18.96 18.83
C GLY A 399 -13.45 -18.11 17.77
N ASN A 400 -14.61 -17.55 18.14
CA ASN A 400 -15.56 -16.93 17.20
C ASN A 400 -15.48 -15.40 17.16
N LEU A 401 -14.65 -14.77 17.98
CA LEU A 401 -14.43 -13.31 18.00
C LEU A 401 -12.99 -12.98 17.65
N VAL A 402 -12.80 -11.89 16.94
CA VAL A 402 -11.47 -11.32 16.70
C VAL A 402 -10.97 -10.69 17.98
N GLN A 403 -9.81 -11.14 18.46
CA GLN A 403 -9.22 -10.76 19.73
C GLN A 403 -8.14 -9.69 19.56
N ALA A 404 -7.99 -8.80 20.56
CA ALA A 404 -6.97 -7.74 20.51
C ALA A 404 -5.53 -8.29 20.38
N LYS A 405 -5.24 -9.46 21.00
CA LYS A 405 -3.93 -10.13 20.87
C LYS A 405 -3.58 -10.57 19.44
N ALA A 406 -4.59 -10.72 18.56
CA ALA A 406 -4.40 -11.11 17.17
C ALA A 406 -4.09 -9.92 16.24
N LEU A 407 -4.24 -8.69 16.74
CA LEU A 407 -3.92 -7.47 16.00
C LEU A 407 -2.40 -7.21 15.99
N PRO A 408 -1.89 -6.52 14.95
CA PRO A 408 -0.52 -6.04 14.94
C PRO A 408 -0.23 -5.10 16.11
N PHE A 409 1.00 -5.20 16.64
CA PHE A 409 1.44 -4.39 17.78
C PHE A 409 1.32 -2.89 17.53
N GLU A 410 1.60 -2.46 16.29
CA GLU A 410 1.57 -1.07 15.85
C GLU A 410 0.16 -0.47 15.95
N ILE A 411 -0.86 -1.30 15.75
CA ILE A 411 -2.27 -0.89 15.82
C ILE A 411 -2.75 -0.87 17.25
N VAL A 412 -2.40 -1.89 18.05
CA VAL A 412 -2.77 -1.94 19.47
C VAL A 412 -2.12 -0.81 20.26
N ASN A 413 -0.89 -0.44 19.94
CA ASN A 413 -0.11 0.57 20.68
C ASN A 413 0.05 1.90 19.93
N HIS A 414 -0.81 2.19 18.96
CA HIS A 414 -0.69 3.38 18.13
C HIS A 414 -0.66 4.69 18.93
N GLU A 415 -1.42 4.79 20.02
CA GLU A 415 -1.41 5.96 20.91
C GLU A 415 -0.06 6.15 21.61
N LYS A 416 0.61 5.05 21.97
CA LYS A 416 1.95 5.08 22.62
C LYS A 416 3.07 5.33 21.61
N LEU A 417 2.85 4.95 20.34
CA LEU A 417 3.80 5.12 19.24
C LEU A 417 3.63 6.47 18.52
N ALA A 418 2.53 7.17 18.75
CA ALA A 418 2.33 8.55 18.33
C ALA A 418 3.24 9.48 19.16
N PHE A 419 4.56 9.36 19.02
CA PHE A 419 5.50 10.35 19.48
C PHE A 419 5.15 11.66 18.79
N GLY A 420 4.78 12.65 19.61
CA GLY A 420 4.35 13.98 19.28
C GLY A 420 4.80 14.50 17.91
N VAL A 421 3.95 14.40 16.94
CA VAL A 421 3.87 15.44 15.94
C VAL A 421 3.32 16.63 16.71
N PRO A 422 4.04 17.76 16.86
CA PRO A 422 3.46 18.94 17.46
C PRO A 422 2.17 19.22 16.72
N ASP A 423 1.07 19.31 17.45
CA ASP A 423 -0.20 19.82 16.97
C ASP A 423 0.09 21.15 16.29
N PHE A 424 0.20 21.16 14.97
CA PHE A 424 0.03 22.37 14.19
C PHE A 424 -1.46 22.68 14.29
N GLN A 425 -1.83 23.30 15.42
CA GLN A 425 -3.07 24.04 15.47
C GLN A 425 -3.04 24.97 14.27
N GLU A 426 -3.95 24.75 13.33
CA GLU A 426 -4.31 25.77 12.34
C GLU A 426 -4.69 27.02 13.14
N GLU A 427 -3.72 27.91 13.35
CA GLU A 427 -4.03 29.27 13.75
C GLU A 427 -4.97 29.79 12.67
N LYS A 428 -6.25 29.88 13.04
CA LYS A 428 -7.26 30.61 12.27
C LYS A 428 -6.64 31.95 11.93
N MET A 429 -6.25 32.13 10.67
CA MET A 429 -5.86 33.42 10.16
C MET A 429 -6.93 34.44 10.57
N PRO A 430 -6.60 35.52 11.29
CA PRO A 430 -7.56 36.54 11.58
C PRO A 430 -8.03 37.15 10.25
N THR A 431 -9.31 37.08 10.03
CA THR A 431 -9.99 37.73 8.90
C THR A 431 -9.60 39.19 8.92
N LEU A 432 -8.76 39.61 7.98
CA LEU A 432 -8.47 41.05 7.74
C LEU A 432 -9.76 41.69 7.25
N THR A 433 -10.51 42.26 8.18
CA THR A 433 -11.51 43.26 7.88
C THR A 433 -10.77 44.50 7.41
N VAL A 434 -10.95 44.84 6.15
CA VAL A 434 -10.47 46.10 5.54
C VAL A 434 -11.20 47.27 6.23
N PRO A 435 -10.52 48.20 6.93
CA PRO A 435 -11.17 49.40 7.41
C PRO A 435 -11.32 50.37 6.25
N GLN A 436 -12.56 50.83 6.05
CA GLN A 436 -12.85 51.99 5.18
C GLN A 436 -12.11 53.22 5.70
N SER A 437 -11.42 53.86 4.79
CA SER A 437 -10.74 55.16 4.99
C SER A 437 -11.73 56.27 5.29
N ASN A 438 -11.56 56.94 6.44
CA ASN A 438 -11.97 58.35 6.61
C ASN A 438 -10.76 59.18 7.05
N PRO A 439 -10.57 60.38 6.48
CA PRO A 439 -9.38 61.17 6.69
C PRO A 439 -9.56 62.14 7.87
N THR A 440 -8.46 62.50 8.50
CA THR A 440 -8.22 63.55 9.49
C THR A 440 -7.96 63.11 10.92
N GLN A 441 -6.67 63.01 11.27
CA GLN A 441 -6.06 63.64 12.45
C GLN A 441 -4.55 63.33 12.59
N PRO A 442 -3.75 64.22 13.27
CA PRO A 442 -2.30 64.34 13.08
C PRO A 442 -1.46 63.28 13.86
N PRO A 443 -0.13 63.19 13.64
CA PRO A 443 0.70 62.08 14.10
C PRO A 443 0.90 62.07 15.59
N VAL A 444 0.58 60.93 16.23
CA VAL A 444 0.89 60.61 17.62
C VAL A 444 2.30 60.04 17.70
N VAL A 445 3.15 60.66 18.49
CA VAL A 445 4.49 60.25 18.85
C VAL A 445 4.40 58.95 19.64
N ILE A 446 5.02 57.87 19.14
CA ILE A 446 5.10 56.58 19.84
C ILE A 446 6.36 56.62 20.74
N ASN A 447 6.15 56.65 22.04
CA ASN A 447 7.20 56.39 23.01
C ASN A 447 7.57 54.89 23.05
N PRO A 448 8.86 54.55 23.15
CA PRO A 448 9.28 53.16 23.21
C PRO A 448 8.97 52.52 24.58
N ILE A 449 8.35 51.34 24.53
CA ILE A 449 8.12 50.47 25.69
C ILE A 449 9.47 49.87 26.14
N PRO A 450 9.79 49.81 27.46
CA PRO A 450 11.07 49.27 27.94
C PRO A 450 11.07 47.75 27.84
N THR A 451 11.97 47.20 27.06
CA THR A 451 12.33 45.77 27.06
C THR A 451 13.31 45.50 28.22
N ASN A 452 12.83 44.86 29.29
CA ASN A 452 13.68 44.22 30.28
C ASN A 452 13.76 42.73 29.96
N ASN A 453 14.90 42.29 29.45
CA ASN A 453 15.67 41.11 29.79
C ASN A 453 16.72 40.85 28.68
N THR A 454 17.84 41.53 28.82
CA THR A 454 19.05 41.25 28.05
C THR A 454 19.91 40.25 28.81
N GLN A 455 19.79 38.96 28.50
CA GLN A 455 20.96 38.11 28.55
C GLN A 455 21.77 38.34 27.24
N PRO A 456 23.11 38.36 27.29
CA PRO A 456 23.91 38.60 26.13
C PRO A 456 23.74 37.44 25.12
N VAL A 457 23.06 37.67 24.00
CA VAL A 457 22.93 36.70 22.92
C VAL A 457 24.32 36.56 22.32
N ASN A 458 24.93 35.41 22.51
CA ASN A 458 26.20 35.07 21.87
C ASN A 458 25.94 34.83 20.39
N LEU A 459 26.10 35.86 19.57
CA LEU A 459 25.90 35.87 18.11
C LEU A 459 26.65 34.69 17.42
N LYS A 460 27.75 34.23 18.03
CA LYS A 460 28.53 33.10 17.52
C LYS A 460 27.86 31.75 17.77
N ALA A 461 27.15 31.59 18.89
CA ALA A 461 26.36 30.39 19.20
C ALA A 461 25.10 30.35 18.32
N ALA A 462 24.37 31.45 18.20
CA ALA A 462 23.19 31.52 17.32
C ALA A 462 23.51 31.27 15.83
N ALA A 463 24.68 31.74 15.37
CA ALA A 463 25.14 31.45 14.00
C ALA A 463 25.54 29.98 13.81
N GLN A 464 26.08 29.32 14.85
CA GLN A 464 26.41 27.87 14.81
C GLN A 464 25.16 27.01 14.83
N ASP A 465 24.14 27.36 15.60
CA ASP A 465 22.87 26.62 15.64
C ASP A 465 22.12 26.74 14.32
N ALA A 466 22.08 27.94 13.71
CA ALA A 466 21.49 28.15 12.39
C ALA A 466 22.26 27.38 11.28
N GLU A 467 23.58 27.30 11.36
CA GLU A 467 24.41 26.53 10.43
C GLU A 467 24.16 25.02 10.58
N TYR A 468 24.04 24.55 11.82
CA TYR A 468 23.70 23.15 12.12
C TYR A 468 22.34 22.75 11.51
N ASP A 469 21.30 23.55 11.75
CA ASP A 469 19.95 23.28 11.25
C ASP A 469 19.93 23.27 9.70
N MET A 470 20.66 24.18 9.06
CA MET A 470 20.74 24.23 7.60
C MET A 470 21.45 23.00 7.02
N ILE A 471 22.50 22.50 7.66
CA ILE A 471 23.21 21.29 7.23
C ILE A 471 22.31 20.06 7.39
N ILE A 472 21.61 19.92 8.52
CA ILE A 472 20.69 18.78 8.77
C ILE A 472 19.54 18.76 7.75
N GLN A 473 18.86 19.90 7.55
CA GLN A 473 17.76 19.99 6.57
C GLN A 473 18.23 19.66 5.16
N THR A 474 19.43 20.09 4.78
CA THR A 474 19.95 19.81 3.44
C THR A 474 20.38 18.35 3.28
N LEU A 475 20.93 17.74 4.32
CA LEU A 475 21.21 16.29 4.32
C LEU A 475 19.94 15.46 4.19
N GLN A 476 18.88 15.84 4.89
CA GLN A 476 17.58 15.18 4.76
C GLN A 476 17.00 15.32 3.34
N LYS A 477 17.03 16.53 2.77
CA LYS A 477 16.61 16.78 1.36
C LYS A 477 17.45 16.00 0.35
N ALA A 478 18.74 15.83 0.62
CA ALA A 478 19.67 15.04 -0.21
C ALA A 478 19.59 13.53 0.08
N LYS A 479 18.65 13.06 0.92
CA LYS A 479 18.51 11.66 1.37
C LYS A 479 19.83 11.12 1.92
N TYR A 480 20.50 11.90 2.75
CA TYR A 480 21.80 11.62 3.37
C TYR A 480 22.97 11.41 2.39
N ASN A 481 22.80 11.78 1.13
CA ASN A 481 23.89 11.79 0.16
C ASN A 481 24.79 13.02 0.39
N LYS A 482 25.93 12.80 1.06
CA LYS A 482 26.89 13.85 1.46
C LYS A 482 27.46 14.63 0.26
N SER A 483 27.60 14.02 -0.93
CA SER A 483 28.07 14.71 -2.15
C SER A 483 27.00 15.67 -2.69
N LYS A 484 25.75 15.21 -2.76
CA LYS A 484 24.62 16.02 -3.23
C LYS A 484 24.25 17.12 -2.23
N ALA A 485 24.42 16.87 -0.92
CA ALA A 485 24.23 17.88 0.12
C ALA A 485 25.29 18.98 0.04
N ALA A 486 26.54 18.66 -0.23
CA ALA A 486 27.60 19.66 -0.43
C ALA A 486 27.33 20.56 -1.64
N GLU A 487 26.86 19.98 -2.74
CA GLU A 487 26.45 20.71 -3.95
C GLU A 487 25.27 21.66 -3.66
N LEU A 488 24.25 21.20 -2.94
CA LEU A 488 23.07 22.01 -2.56
C LEU A 488 23.42 23.14 -1.58
N LEU A 489 24.46 22.98 -0.74
CA LEU A 489 24.96 23.98 0.19
C LEU A 489 25.98 24.95 -0.45
N GLY A 490 26.37 24.70 -1.70
CA GLY A 490 27.38 25.52 -2.40
C GLY A 490 28.77 25.42 -1.77
N ILE A 491 29.09 24.31 -1.09
CA ILE A 491 30.40 24.08 -0.44
C ILE A 491 31.04 22.80 -0.97
N ASP A 492 32.35 22.70 -0.87
CA ASP A 492 33.06 21.48 -1.27
C ASP A 492 32.83 20.34 -0.25
N ARG A 493 32.92 19.09 -0.73
CA ARG A 493 32.65 17.89 0.06
C ARG A 493 33.52 17.78 1.32
N LYS A 494 34.78 18.26 1.26
CA LYS A 494 35.72 18.21 2.39
C LYS A 494 35.31 19.20 3.49
N THR A 495 34.81 20.38 3.10
CA THR A 495 34.28 21.39 4.01
C THR A 495 33.02 20.88 4.73
N LEU A 496 32.10 20.23 4.00
CA LEU A 496 30.95 19.58 4.62
C LEU A 496 31.33 18.48 5.61
N TYR A 497 32.31 17.65 5.26
CA TYR A 497 32.82 16.60 6.16
C TYR A 497 33.42 17.16 7.44
N ASN A 498 34.21 18.24 7.35
CA ASN A 498 34.79 18.90 8.52
C ASN A 498 33.73 19.53 9.40
N LYS A 499 32.65 20.08 8.82
CA LYS A 499 31.51 20.65 9.58
C LYS A 499 30.68 19.57 10.25
N LEU A 500 30.40 18.45 9.58
CA LEU A 500 29.71 17.29 10.17
C LEU A 500 30.49 16.70 11.35
N LYS A 501 31.81 16.56 11.21
CA LYS A 501 32.67 16.09 12.30
C LYS A 501 32.70 17.05 13.50
N LYS A 502 32.60 18.36 13.26
CA LYS A 502 32.56 19.39 14.31
C LYS A 502 31.26 19.34 15.12
N PHE A 503 30.17 18.89 14.49
CA PHE A 503 28.84 18.76 15.10
C PHE A 503 28.51 17.33 15.57
N ASP A 504 29.47 16.39 15.57
CA ASP A 504 29.30 14.98 15.98
C ASP A 504 28.18 14.23 15.20
N ILE A 505 27.98 14.62 13.93
CA ILE A 505 27.01 13.96 13.04
C ILE A 505 27.81 13.00 12.13
N GLU A 506 27.74 11.71 12.43
CA GLU A 506 28.30 10.64 11.57
C GLU A 506 27.41 10.26 10.38
#